data_62a83978984f477d66c4769afedff3b8
#
_entry.id   62a83978984f477d66c4769afedff3b8
#
_cell.length_a   1.000
_cell.length_b   1.000
_cell.length_c   1.000
_cell.angle_alpha   90.00
_cell.angle_beta   90.00
_cell.angle_gamma   90.00
#
_symmetry.space_group_name_H-M   'P 1'
#
loop_
_entity.id
_entity.type
_entity.pdbx_description
1 polymer ?
#
loop_
_entity_poly.entity_id
_entity_poly.type
_entity_poly.pdbx_seq_one_letter_code
_entity_poly.pdbx_strand_id
1 'polypeptide(L)' 'GTLIGTGDTGTLPLAAIDIDGGTDIGADLATTDLIIVDDGAGGTNRKAALSRVVTLTSGEATALAIALG' A
#
# COMPACT_ATOMS: atom_id res chain seq x y z
N GLY A 1 23.39 -7.19 -12.36
CA GLY A 1 22.17 -7.73 -11.80
C GLY A 1 21.22 -8.21 -12.84
N THR A 2 20.23 -8.94 -12.41
CA THR A 2 19.20 -9.45 -13.29
C THR A 2 18.02 -8.50 -13.33
N LEU A 3 17.59 -8.15 -14.54
CA LEU A 3 16.38 -7.35 -14.70
C LEU A 3 15.16 -8.25 -14.47
N ILE A 4 14.21 -7.72 -13.72
CA ILE A 4 12.94 -8.39 -13.46
C ILE A 4 11.90 -7.83 -14.40
N GLY A 5 11.37 -8.67 -15.28
CA GLY A 5 10.35 -8.29 -16.22
C GLY A 5 8.97 -8.70 -15.77
N THR A 6 7.98 -8.34 -16.57
CA THR A 6 6.58 -8.56 -16.25
C THR A 6 6.22 -10.04 -16.06
N GLY A 7 6.91 -10.92 -16.76
CA GLY A 7 6.65 -12.36 -16.67
C GLY A 7 7.46 -13.09 -15.61
N ASP A 8 8.33 -12.40 -14.90
CA ASP A 8 9.21 -13.05 -13.93
C ASP A 8 8.44 -13.34 -12.63
N THR A 9 8.83 -14.47 -12.01
CA THR A 9 8.28 -14.86 -10.72
C THR A 9 9.42 -15.06 -9.74
N GLY A 10 9.13 -15.02 -8.46
CA GLY A 10 10.12 -15.22 -7.42
C GLY A 10 9.99 -14.21 -6.31
N THR A 11 11.02 -14.13 -5.48
CA THR A 11 11.05 -13.23 -4.34
C THR A 11 11.98 -12.05 -4.62
N LEU A 12 11.46 -10.85 -4.48
CA LEU A 12 12.25 -9.62 -4.56
C LEU A 12 12.39 -9.05 -3.15
N PRO A 13 13.63 -8.97 -2.61
CA PRO A 13 13.82 -8.34 -1.30
C PRO A 13 13.38 -6.88 -1.34
N LEU A 14 12.73 -6.42 -0.30
CA LEU A 14 12.27 -5.03 -0.23
C LEU A 14 13.43 -4.05 -0.36
N ALA A 15 14.60 -4.41 0.18
CA ALA A 15 15.79 -3.57 0.11
C ALA A 15 16.31 -3.38 -1.32
N ALA A 16 15.86 -4.19 -2.28
CA ALA A 16 16.25 -4.05 -3.68
C ALA A 16 15.49 -2.92 -4.39
N ILE A 17 14.48 -2.35 -3.74
CA ILE A 17 13.69 -1.26 -4.29
C ILE A 17 14.23 0.06 -3.74
N ASP A 18 14.69 0.93 -4.64
CA ASP A 18 15.19 2.26 -4.26
C ASP A 18 14.01 3.25 -4.27
N ILE A 19 13.28 3.27 -3.16
CA ILE A 19 12.09 4.12 -3.04
C ILE A 19 12.50 5.59 -3.02
N ASP A 20 13.57 5.90 -2.28
CA ASP A 20 14.05 7.28 -2.13
C ASP A 20 14.52 7.86 -3.47
N GLY A 21 15.06 7.01 -4.34
CA GLY A 21 15.49 7.43 -5.67
C GLY A 21 14.37 7.57 -6.69
N GLY A 22 13.13 7.26 -6.30
CA GLY A 22 11.99 7.39 -7.19
C GLY A 22 11.58 8.84 -7.39
N THR A 23 10.77 9.08 -8.41
CA THR A 23 10.24 10.42 -8.69
C THR A 23 9.06 10.71 -7.77
N ASP A 24 9.05 11.88 -7.17
CA ASP A 24 7.95 12.29 -6.32
C ASP A 24 6.65 12.39 -7.13
N ILE A 25 5.53 12.07 -6.49
CA ILE A 25 4.21 12.12 -7.13
C ILE A 25 3.83 13.55 -7.54
N GLY A 26 4.34 14.56 -6.83
CA GLY A 26 4.13 15.96 -7.18
C GLY A 26 2.74 16.50 -6.86
N ALA A 27 1.93 15.74 -6.18
CA ALA A 27 0.56 16.13 -5.84
C ALA A 27 0.10 15.34 -4.62
N ASP A 28 -1.01 15.74 -4.03
CA ASP A 28 -1.60 14.98 -2.95
C ASP A 28 -2.08 13.62 -3.44
N LEU A 29 -2.07 12.64 -2.54
CA LEU A 29 -2.58 11.32 -2.85
C LEU A 29 -4.10 11.38 -3.04
N ALA A 30 -4.59 10.59 -4.00
CA ALA A 30 -6.01 10.44 -4.24
C ALA A 30 -6.47 9.06 -3.80
N THR A 31 -7.75 8.89 -3.52
CA THR A 31 -8.30 7.62 -3.08
C THR A 31 -8.19 6.51 -4.13
N THR A 32 -7.98 6.88 -5.39
CA THR A 32 -7.79 5.93 -6.48
C THR A 32 -6.33 5.50 -6.65
N ASP A 33 -5.40 6.17 -5.97
CA ASP A 33 -3.99 5.78 -6.02
C ASP A 33 -3.80 4.42 -5.35
N LEU A 34 -2.81 3.66 -5.83
CA LEU A 34 -2.59 2.28 -5.40
C LEU A 34 -1.35 2.17 -4.53
N ILE A 35 -1.42 1.27 -3.56
CA ILE A 35 -0.28 0.88 -2.72
C ILE A 35 -0.14 -0.63 -2.76
N ILE A 36 1.04 -1.10 -2.39
CA ILE A 36 1.31 -2.54 -2.28
C ILE A 36 1.18 -2.91 -0.81
N VAL A 37 0.41 -3.96 -0.55
CA VAL A 37 0.27 -4.49 0.82
C VAL A 37 0.67 -5.95 0.84
N ASP A 38 1.28 -6.36 1.94
CA ASP A 38 1.49 -7.76 2.25
C ASP A 38 0.27 -8.22 3.05
N ASP A 39 -0.61 -8.95 2.38
CA ASP A 39 -1.83 -9.46 3.01
C ASP A 39 -1.44 -10.48 4.06
N GLY A 40 -1.59 -10.13 5.33
CA GLY A 40 -1.07 -10.88 6.45
C GLY A 40 -1.51 -12.33 6.52
N ALA A 41 -2.66 -12.65 5.95
CA ALA A 41 -3.16 -14.02 5.94
C ALA A 41 -2.51 -14.80 4.79
N GLY A 42 -1.30 -15.29 5.00
CA GLY A 42 -0.60 -16.08 4.02
C GLY A 42 0.50 -15.35 3.27
N GLY A 43 0.69 -14.07 3.52
CA GLY A 43 1.83 -13.33 3.00
C GLY A 43 1.81 -13.08 1.49
N THR A 44 0.64 -12.94 0.89
CA THR A 44 0.53 -12.64 -0.53
C THR A 44 0.54 -11.13 -0.74
N ASN A 45 1.40 -10.67 -1.64
CA ASN A 45 1.43 -9.24 -1.97
C ASN A 45 0.26 -8.90 -2.88
N ARG A 46 -0.43 -7.81 -2.54
CA ARG A 46 -1.60 -7.37 -3.30
C ARG A 46 -1.57 -5.86 -3.46
N LYS A 47 -2.27 -5.37 -4.47
CA LYS A 47 -2.49 -3.94 -4.60
C LYS A 47 -3.74 -3.54 -3.82
N ALA A 48 -3.74 -2.33 -3.31
CA ALA A 48 -4.93 -1.79 -2.67
C ALA A 48 -5.04 -0.31 -3.01
N ALA A 49 -6.25 0.14 -3.30
CA ALA A 49 -6.51 1.57 -3.47
C ALA A 49 -6.50 2.24 -2.10
N LEU A 50 -6.09 3.50 -2.05
CA LEU A 50 -6.04 4.25 -0.80
C LEU A 50 -7.41 4.39 -0.15
N SER A 51 -8.49 4.31 -0.94
CA SER A 51 -9.84 4.32 -0.40
C SER A 51 -10.07 3.23 0.64
N ARG A 52 -9.34 2.12 0.55
CA ARG A 52 -9.47 1.04 1.53
C ARG A 52 -8.85 1.40 2.87
N VAL A 53 -7.80 2.23 2.86
CA VAL A 53 -7.21 2.76 4.09
C VAL A 53 -8.19 3.75 4.76
N VAL A 54 -8.83 4.58 3.95
CA VAL A 54 -9.83 5.53 4.46
C VAL A 54 -10.97 4.80 5.15
N THR A 55 -11.44 3.70 4.58
CA THR A 55 -12.49 2.88 5.18
C THR A 55 -12.08 2.36 6.56
N LEU A 56 -10.82 1.92 6.69
CA LEU A 56 -10.30 1.42 7.95
C LEU A 56 -10.25 2.51 9.01
N THR A 57 -9.72 3.68 8.65
CA THR A 57 -9.61 4.80 9.59
C THR A 57 -10.96 5.41 9.91
N SER A 58 -11.88 5.44 8.96
CA SER A 58 -13.24 5.94 9.20
C SER A 58 -13.97 5.07 10.21
N GLY A 59 -13.79 3.75 10.16
CA GLY A 59 -14.37 2.86 11.13
C GLY A 59 -13.87 3.14 12.54
N GLU A 60 -12.58 3.37 12.71
CA GLU A 60 -12.00 3.71 13.99
C GLU A 60 -12.47 5.08 14.49
N ALA A 61 -12.53 6.07 13.60
CA ALA A 61 -12.99 7.40 13.96
C ALA A 61 -14.45 7.38 14.41
N THR A 62 -15.28 6.58 13.76
CA THR A 62 -16.69 6.44 14.15
C THR A 62 -16.81 5.79 15.52
N ALA A 63 -16.03 4.72 15.78
CA ALA A 63 -16.04 4.04 17.06
C ALA A 63 -15.59 4.98 18.20
N LEU A 64 -14.55 5.78 17.94
CA LEU A 64 -14.04 6.74 18.92
C LEU A 64 -15.06 7.82 19.21
N ALA A 65 -15.74 8.34 18.19
CA ALA A 65 -16.78 9.36 18.36
C ALA A 65 -17.94 8.83 19.21
N ILE A 66 -18.34 7.58 19.01
CA ILE A 66 -19.38 6.95 19.80
C ILE A 66 -18.94 6.81 21.26
N ALA A 67 -17.68 6.42 21.47
CA ALA A 67 -17.15 6.25 22.81
C ALA A 67 -17.07 7.58 23.58
N LEU A 68 -16.82 8.67 22.89
CA LEU A 68 -16.70 9.99 23.50
C LEU A 68 -18.03 10.71 23.66
N GLY A 69 -18.97 10.36 22.83
CA GLY A 69 -20.26 11.01 22.77
C GLY A 69 -21.32 10.29 23.52
#